data_ff6a8e240533d34ce0f66fe6b259d35d
#
_entry.id   ff6a8e240533d34ce0f66fe6b259d35d
#
_cell.length_a   1.000
_cell.length_b   1.000
_cell.length_c   1.000
_cell.angle_alpha   90.00
_cell.angle_beta   90.00
_cell.angle_gamma   90.00
#
_symmetry.space_group_name_H-M   'P 1'
#
loop_
_entity.id
_entity.type
_entity.pdbx_description
1 polymer ?
#
loop_
_entity_poly.entity_id
_entity_poly.type
_entity_poly.pdbx_seq_one_letter_code
_entity_poly.pdbx_strand_id
1 'polypeptide(L)'
;MVSGRPVRSESDEPAVTGTDARVPEVIDWQRAADSGHARRGRASDRVSSADIPRSLLDEVIQWSLHGRPNEACGLIAGTAPAAVGGSPIRFLPLTNVAASPYRYLIDPDEQLRAMLAIDDADEMVWGIVHSHVTSPAVPSDTDVGLAAYPDALYLICSLAGEQPQVRAWAIRDGAVDEVELRLV
;
A
#
# COMPACT_ATOMS: atom_id res chain seq x y z
N MET A 1 26.17 -68.00 29.58
CA MET A 1 25.17 -67.95 28.45
C MET A 1 24.16 -66.86 28.78
N VAL A 2 24.39 -65.66 28.25
CA VAL A 2 23.35 -64.61 28.30
C VAL A 2 23.34 -63.97 26.90
N SER A 3 22.20 -64.17 26.27
CA SER A 3 21.87 -63.73 24.92
C SER A 3 21.68 -62.22 24.87
N GLY A 4 22.52 -61.49 24.14
CA GLY A 4 22.34 -60.09 23.81
C GLY A 4 21.40 -59.89 22.64
N ARG A 5 20.30 -59.18 22.85
CA ARG A 5 19.44 -58.67 21.77
C ARG A 5 20.05 -57.41 21.14
N PRO A 6 19.98 -57.23 19.83
CA PRO A 6 20.37 -55.99 19.20
C PRO A 6 19.29 -54.92 19.37
N VAL A 7 19.74 -53.70 19.71
CA VAL A 7 18.93 -52.47 19.79
C VAL A 7 18.65 -52.00 18.38
N ARG A 8 17.41 -51.83 18.00
CA ARG A 8 16.98 -51.16 16.77
C ARG A 8 17.13 -49.68 16.94
N SER A 9 17.85 -49.05 16.03
CA SER A 9 17.85 -47.61 15.82
C SER A 9 16.61 -47.26 14.97
N GLU A 10 15.65 -46.59 15.59
CA GLU A 10 14.58 -45.89 14.90
C GLU A 10 14.99 -44.45 14.73
N SER A 11 15.36 -44.10 13.52
CA SER A 11 15.40 -42.72 13.01
C SER A 11 14.39 -42.63 11.87
N ASP A 12 13.11 -42.49 12.20
CA ASP A 12 12.07 -42.08 11.29
C ASP A 12 11.57 -40.68 11.77
N GLU A 13 12.25 -39.64 11.29
CA GLU A 13 11.66 -38.32 11.23
C GLU A 13 10.77 -38.24 9.97
N PRO A 14 9.48 -37.91 10.09
CA PRO A 14 8.67 -37.65 8.93
C PRO A 14 9.13 -36.33 8.27
N ALA A 15 9.47 -36.40 7.00
CA ALA A 15 9.70 -35.27 6.14
C ALA A 15 8.49 -34.32 6.20
N VAL A 16 8.70 -33.12 6.74
CA VAL A 16 7.75 -32.01 6.63
C VAL A 16 7.72 -31.58 5.18
N THR A 17 6.75 -32.10 4.44
CA THR A 17 6.42 -31.59 3.11
C THR A 17 5.97 -30.14 3.26
N GLY A 18 6.79 -29.23 2.73
CA GLY A 18 6.50 -27.81 2.67
C GLY A 18 5.13 -27.57 2.04
N THR A 19 4.22 -27.06 2.83
CA THR A 19 3.00 -26.44 2.32
C THR A 19 3.42 -25.18 1.58
N ASP A 20 3.36 -25.26 0.26
CA ASP A 20 3.43 -24.12 -0.65
C ASP A 20 2.34 -23.12 -0.21
N ALA A 21 2.73 -22.13 0.57
CA ALA A 21 1.85 -21.03 0.93
C ALA A 21 1.66 -20.19 -0.35
N ARG A 22 0.66 -20.56 -1.13
CA ARG A 22 0.20 -19.76 -2.26
C ARG A 22 -0.07 -18.37 -1.73
N VAL A 23 0.71 -17.42 -2.22
CA VAL A 23 0.41 -15.99 -2.09
C VAL A 23 -1.03 -15.83 -2.59
N PRO A 24 -1.96 -15.29 -1.77
CA PRO A 24 -3.32 -15.10 -2.24
C PRO A 24 -3.27 -14.28 -3.53
N GLU A 25 -3.94 -14.80 -4.55
CA GLU A 25 -4.06 -14.16 -5.86
C GLU A 25 -4.57 -12.72 -5.61
N VAL A 26 -3.78 -11.75 -6.02
CA VAL A 26 -4.17 -10.33 -5.92
C VAL A 26 -5.52 -10.21 -6.59
N ILE A 27 -6.56 -9.85 -5.83
CA ILE A 27 -7.90 -9.70 -6.36
C ILE A 27 -7.82 -8.68 -7.49
N ASP A 28 -8.11 -9.11 -8.72
CA ASP A 28 -8.03 -8.29 -9.94
C ASP A 28 -9.19 -7.28 -9.96
N TRP A 29 -8.97 -6.15 -9.29
CA TRP A 29 -9.91 -5.03 -9.21
C TRP A 29 -10.07 -4.28 -10.52
N GLN A 30 -9.19 -4.49 -11.49
CA GLN A 30 -9.29 -3.85 -12.81
C GLN A 30 -10.54 -4.30 -13.56
N ARG A 31 -11.06 -5.51 -13.31
CA ARG A 31 -12.30 -5.97 -13.92
C ARG A 31 -13.56 -5.29 -13.40
N ALA A 32 -13.53 -4.78 -12.16
CA ALA A 32 -14.67 -4.05 -11.59
C ALA A 32 -14.70 -2.59 -12.06
N ALA A 33 -13.54 -1.98 -12.31
CA ALA A 33 -13.42 -0.60 -12.79
C ALA A 33 -13.74 -0.45 -14.28
N ASP A 34 -13.61 -1.51 -15.10
CA ASP A 34 -13.86 -1.47 -16.55
C ASP A 34 -15.35 -1.40 -16.94
N SER A 35 -16.29 -1.53 -16.01
CA SER A 35 -17.73 -1.43 -16.30
C SER A 35 -18.28 -0.01 -16.32
N GLY A 36 -17.50 1.02 -16.00
CA GLY A 36 -17.88 2.41 -15.95
C GLY A 36 -16.97 3.33 -16.75
N HIS A 37 -17.29 3.57 -18.03
CA HIS A 37 -16.87 4.72 -18.85
C HIS A 37 -15.38 5.09 -18.87
N ALA A 38 -14.53 4.25 -19.45
CA ALA A 38 -13.19 4.65 -19.88
C ALA A 38 -13.27 5.67 -21.04
N ARG A 39 -13.31 6.97 -20.74
CA ARG A 39 -12.84 7.99 -21.68
C ARG A 39 -11.33 7.93 -21.72
N ARG A 40 -10.78 7.44 -22.83
CA ARG A 40 -9.34 7.52 -23.13
C ARG A 40 -8.93 8.99 -23.11
N GLY A 41 -8.40 9.47 -21.98
CA GLY A 41 -7.69 10.74 -21.85
C GLY A 41 -6.41 10.69 -22.67
N ARG A 42 -6.15 11.74 -23.44
CA ARG A 42 -4.92 11.89 -24.21
C ARG A 42 -3.72 11.95 -23.26
N ALA A 43 -2.58 11.45 -23.71
CA ALA A 43 -1.29 11.38 -22.99
C ALA A 43 -0.66 12.74 -22.60
N SER A 44 -1.43 13.80 -22.40
CA SER A 44 -0.93 15.16 -22.11
C SER A 44 -1.22 15.72 -20.72
N ASP A 45 -2.00 15.04 -19.87
CA ASP A 45 -2.35 15.57 -18.55
C ASP A 45 -1.72 14.73 -17.42
N ARG A 46 -0.38 14.81 -17.30
CA ARG A 46 0.29 14.33 -16.10
C ARG A 46 0.00 15.33 -14.98
N VAL A 47 -0.59 14.84 -13.89
CA VAL A 47 -0.75 15.63 -12.67
C VAL A 47 0.65 15.98 -12.16
N SER A 48 1.02 17.26 -12.21
CA SER A 48 2.31 17.73 -11.72
C SER A 48 2.24 18.26 -10.28
N SER A 49 1.03 18.57 -9.79
CA SER A 49 0.79 19.03 -8.43
C SER A 49 -0.61 18.63 -7.95
N ALA A 50 -0.77 18.45 -6.65
CA ALA A 50 -2.04 18.14 -6.00
C ALA A 50 -2.17 18.92 -4.69
N ASP A 51 -3.37 19.46 -4.43
CA ASP A 51 -3.66 20.16 -3.19
C ASP A 51 -4.04 19.13 -2.11
N ILE A 52 -3.51 19.30 -0.89
CA ILE A 52 -3.84 18.46 0.25
C ILE A 52 -4.08 19.35 1.49
N PRO A 53 -5.20 19.16 2.23
CA PRO A 53 -5.41 19.84 3.49
C PRO A 53 -4.31 19.51 4.50
N ARG A 54 -3.80 20.54 5.20
CA ARG A 54 -2.77 20.33 6.23
C ARG A 54 -3.21 19.32 7.28
N SER A 55 -4.48 19.39 7.73
CA SER A 55 -5.01 18.47 8.73
C SER A 55 -4.93 17.01 8.28
N LEU A 56 -5.24 16.74 7.02
CA LEU A 56 -5.18 15.39 6.45
C LEU A 56 -3.74 14.89 6.31
N LEU A 57 -2.81 15.77 5.95
CA LEU A 57 -1.40 15.42 5.92
C LEU A 57 -0.86 15.13 7.33
N ASP A 58 -1.29 15.91 8.33
CA ASP A 58 -0.92 15.70 9.74
C ASP A 58 -1.45 14.34 10.25
N GLU A 59 -2.67 13.92 9.87
CA GLU A 59 -3.20 12.58 10.17
C GLU A 59 -2.32 11.47 9.59
N VAL A 60 -1.91 11.59 8.33
CA VAL A 60 -0.98 10.65 7.67
C VAL A 60 0.34 10.54 8.42
N ILE A 61 0.92 11.68 8.81
CA ILE A 61 2.18 11.74 9.56
C ILE A 61 2.02 11.08 10.93
N GLN A 62 0.96 11.41 11.68
CA GLN A 62 0.72 10.82 13.00
C GLN A 62 0.53 9.31 12.92
N TRP A 63 -0.23 8.82 11.93
CA TRP A 63 -0.40 7.39 11.70
C TRP A 63 0.93 6.71 11.37
N SER A 64 1.75 7.33 10.52
CA SER A 64 3.08 6.83 10.18
C SER A 64 4.00 6.72 11.40
N LEU A 65 3.98 7.71 12.29
CA LEU A 65 4.75 7.68 13.54
C LEU A 65 4.25 6.61 14.51
N HIS A 66 2.93 6.40 14.58
CA HIS A 66 2.31 5.37 15.42
C HIS A 66 2.67 3.94 14.96
N GLY A 67 2.86 3.73 13.68
CA GLY A 67 3.20 2.41 13.10
C GLY A 67 4.59 1.89 13.49
N ARG A 68 5.51 2.75 13.97
CA ARG A 68 6.87 2.32 14.35
C ARG A 68 6.86 1.17 15.34
N PRO A 69 7.77 0.18 15.20
CA PRO A 69 8.92 0.12 14.28
C PRO A 69 8.61 -0.40 12.87
N ASN A 70 7.34 -0.67 12.54
CA ASN A 70 6.91 -1.15 11.25
C ASN A 70 6.45 -0.01 10.34
N GLU A 71 6.33 -0.28 9.05
CA GLU A 71 5.67 0.64 8.13
C GLU A 71 4.17 0.71 8.44
N ALA A 72 3.62 1.92 8.38
CA ALA A 72 2.18 2.17 8.41
C ALA A 72 1.64 2.24 6.98
N CYS A 73 0.36 1.95 6.80
CA CYS A 73 -0.31 2.06 5.51
C CYS A 73 -1.77 2.53 5.66
N GLY A 74 -2.37 2.97 4.56
CA GLY A 74 -3.75 3.42 4.53
C GLY A 74 -4.17 3.94 3.15
N LEU A 75 -5.42 4.39 3.05
CA LEU A 75 -6.00 4.97 1.85
C LEU A 75 -6.42 6.41 2.10
N ILE A 76 -6.38 7.23 1.07
CA ILE A 76 -7.03 8.55 1.05
C ILE A 76 -8.20 8.48 0.08
N ALA A 77 -9.39 8.75 0.58
CA ALA A 77 -10.58 8.94 -0.24
C ALA A 77 -10.66 10.38 -0.74
N GLY A 78 -11.24 10.58 -1.91
CA GLY A 78 -11.40 11.89 -2.52
C GLY A 78 -12.64 11.98 -3.41
N THR A 79 -12.91 13.19 -3.89
CA THR A 79 -14.08 13.48 -4.76
C THR A 79 -14.00 12.79 -6.12
N ALA A 80 -12.79 12.45 -6.57
CA ALA A 80 -12.45 11.73 -7.79
C ALA A 80 -11.02 11.22 -7.66
N PRO A 81 -10.51 10.36 -8.56
CA PRO A 81 -9.09 10.00 -8.59
C PRO A 81 -8.19 11.24 -8.75
N ALA A 82 -7.02 11.21 -8.12
CA ALA A 82 -6.06 12.31 -8.19
C ALA A 82 -5.63 12.64 -9.62
N ALA A 83 -5.53 11.63 -10.48
CA ALA A 83 -5.14 11.78 -11.90
C ALA A 83 -6.07 12.68 -12.71
N VAL A 84 -7.32 12.84 -12.30
CA VAL A 84 -8.30 13.70 -12.96
C VAL A 84 -8.61 14.97 -12.16
N GLY A 85 -7.77 15.30 -11.17
CA GLY A 85 -7.90 16.52 -10.38
C GLY A 85 -8.89 16.41 -9.22
N GLY A 86 -9.19 15.20 -8.74
CA GLY A 86 -9.99 15.00 -7.52
C GLY A 86 -9.32 15.62 -6.29
N SER A 87 -10.14 16.05 -5.33
CA SER A 87 -9.67 16.60 -4.06
C SER A 87 -9.71 15.52 -2.97
N PRO A 88 -8.68 15.41 -2.14
CA PRO A 88 -8.69 14.47 -1.01
C PRO A 88 -9.68 14.93 0.07
N ILE A 89 -10.42 13.98 0.67
CA ILE A 89 -11.48 14.25 1.66
C ILE A 89 -11.08 13.74 3.03
N ARG A 90 -10.65 12.47 3.13
CA ARG A 90 -10.38 11.81 4.40
C ARG A 90 -9.33 10.72 4.28
N PHE A 91 -8.59 10.50 5.35
CA PHE A 91 -7.65 9.40 5.47
C PHE A 91 -8.31 8.20 6.17
N LEU A 92 -8.06 7.00 5.66
CA LEU A 92 -8.48 5.73 6.23
C LEU A 92 -7.21 4.96 6.63
N PRO A 93 -6.83 4.98 7.92
CA PRO A 93 -5.72 4.18 8.40
C PRO A 93 -6.06 2.70 8.31
N LEU A 94 -5.10 1.87 7.86
CA LEU A 94 -5.27 0.43 7.70
C LEU A 94 -4.11 -0.33 8.33
N THR A 95 -4.37 -1.59 8.71
CA THR A 95 -3.38 -2.45 9.34
C THR A 95 -2.37 -2.97 8.31
N ASN A 96 -1.07 -2.86 8.64
CA ASN A 96 0.00 -3.52 7.90
C ASN A 96 0.20 -4.94 8.45
N VAL A 97 -0.35 -5.96 7.79
CA VAL A 97 -0.23 -7.36 8.24
C VAL A 97 1.16 -7.96 7.98
N ALA A 98 2.00 -7.31 7.16
CA ALA A 98 3.39 -7.74 7.00
C ALA A 98 4.22 -7.49 8.27
N ALA A 99 3.77 -6.59 9.16
CA ALA A 99 4.43 -6.22 10.41
C ALA A 99 5.95 -6.03 10.23
N SER A 100 6.35 -5.30 9.18
CA SER A 100 7.74 -5.17 8.74
C SER A 100 8.16 -3.69 8.66
N PRO A 101 9.41 -3.36 9.01
CA PRO A 101 9.96 -2.01 8.82
C PRO A 101 10.41 -1.70 7.38
N TYR A 102 10.24 -2.65 6.44
CA TYR A 102 10.76 -2.56 5.06
C TYR A 102 9.71 -2.79 3.98
N ARG A 103 8.49 -3.12 4.36
CA ARG A 103 7.37 -3.36 3.43
C ARG A 103 6.05 -3.28 4.15
N TYR A 104 5.01 -2.95 3.40
CA TYR A 104 3.65 -3.06 3.89
C TYR A 104 2.83 -4.08 3.07
N LEU A 105 1.82 -4.62 3.72
CA LEU A 105 0.72 -5.37 3.11
C LEU A 105 -0.53 -4.98 3.88
N ILE A 106 -1.44 -4.30 3.22
CA ILE A 106 -2.72 -3.92 3.83
C ILE A 106 -3.51 -5.20 4.17
N ASP A 107 -4.13 -5.23 5.35
CA ASP A 107 -5.06 -6.30 5.71
C ASP A 107 -6.18 -6.39 4.67
N PRO A 108 -6.37 -7.56 4.00
CA PRO A 108 -7.33 -7.67 2.89
C PRO A 108 -8.77 -7.40 3.28
N ASP A 109 -9.17 -7.79 4.51
CA ASP A 109 -10.53 -7.58 4.99
C ASP A 109 -10.77 -6.10 5.34
N GLU A 110 -9.77 -5.42 5.90
CA GLU A 110 -9.82 -3.97 6.14
C GLU A 110 -9.82 -3.21 4.83
N GLN A 111 -8.99 -3.61 3.87
CA GLN A 111 -8.95 -3.00 2.54
C GLN A 111 -10.31 -3.09 1.86
N LEU A 112 -10.94 -4.27 1.86
CA LEU A 112 -12.27 -4.45 1.29
C LEU A 112 -13.30 -3.55 1.96
N ARG A 113 -13.33 -3.52 3.31
CA ARG A 113 -14.26 -2.64 4.06
C ARG A 113 -14.03 -1.16 3.75
N ALA A 114 -12.78 -0.73 3.65
CA ALA A 114 -12.45 0.65 3.33
C ALA A 114 -12.91 1.02 1.90
N MET A 115 -12.70 0.13 0.93
CA MET A 115 -13.13 0.36 -0.45
C MET A 115 -14.65 0.40 -0.59
N LEU A 116 -15.38 -0.48 0.11
CA LEU A 116 -16.84 -0.42 0.16
C LEU A 116 -17.34 0.87 0.80
N ALA A 117 -16.70 1.33 1.88
CA ALA A 117 -17.06 2.59 2.54
C ALA A 117 -16.74 3.83 1.70
N ILE A 118 -15.75 3.75 0.80
CA ILE A 118 -15.45 4.80 -0.19
C ILE A 118 -16.54 4.80 -1.27
N ASP A 119 -16.90 3.64 -1.81
CA ASP A 119 -17.94 3.50 -2.83
C ASP A 119 -19.34 3.91 -2.32
N ASP A 120 -19.73 3.48 -1.12
CA ASP A 120 -20.99 3.85 -0.45
C ASP A 120 -21.13 5.36 -0.22
N ALA A 121 -20.01 6.09 -0.14
CA ALA A 121 -19.96 7.54 0.02
C ALA A 121 -19.89 8.32 -1.31
N ASP A 122 -19.99 7.64 -2.47
CA ASP A 122 -19.75 8.23 -3.80
C ASP A 122 -18.36 8.89 -3.91
N GLU A 123 -17.37 8.36 -3.18
CA GLU A 123 -15.98 8.77 -3.19
C GLU A 123 -15.13 7.83 -4.05
N MET A 124 -13.89 8.23 -4.32
CA MET A 124 -12.93 7.42 -5.06
C MET A 124 -11.61 7.31 -4.30
N VAL A 125 -10.81 6.27 -4.58
CA VAL A 125 -9.44 6.18 -4.04
C VAL A 125 -8.60 7.29 -4.68
N TRP A 126 -8.26 8.30 -3.88
CA TRP A 126 -7.44 9.44 -4.29
C TRP A 126 -5.95 9.15 -4.10
N GLY A 127 -5.61 8.45 -3.02
CA GLY A 127 -4.22 8.14 -2.69
C GLY A 127 -4.06 6.86 -1.89
N ILE A 128 -2.88 6.25 -2.04
CA ILE A 128 -2.42 5.11 -1.26
C ILE A 128 -1.23 5.59 -0.43
N VAL A 129 -1.29 5.36 0.87
CA VAL A 129 -0.28 5.85 1.83
C VAL A 129 0.51 4.68 2.38
N HIS A 130 1.83 4.84 2.47
CA HIS A 130 2.66 4.04 3.35
C HIS A 130 3.83 4.84 3.92
N SER A 131 4.48 4.30 4.94
CA SER A 131 5.63 4.96 5.55
C SER A 131 6.91 4.17 5.31
N HIS A 132 8.02 4.88 5.15
CA HIS A 132 9.37 4.36 5.19
C HIS A 132 9.99 4.66 6.55
N VAL A 133 10.38 3.64 7.32
CA VAL A 133 10.92 3.83 8.67
C VAL A 133 12.33 4.42 8.63
N THR A 134 13.19 3.95 7.71
CA THR A 134 14.61 4.30 7.65
C THR A 134 15.09 4.78 6.27
N SER A 135 14.22 4.75 5.26
CA SER A 135 14.56 5.15 3.88
C SER A 135 13.89 6.46 3.49
N PRO A 136 14.39 7.15 2.45
CA PRO A 136 13.77 8.37 1.92
C PRO A 136 12.34 8.15 1.44
N ALA A 137 11.59 9.25 1.27
CA ALA A 137 10.22 9.24 0.73
C ALA A 137 10.22 9.04 -0.80
N VAL A 138 10.83 7.96 -1.28
CA VAL A 138 10.96 7.61 -2.71
C VAL A 138 10.49 6.17 -2.88
N PRO A 139 9.67 5.86 -3.90
CA PRO A 139 9.20 4.48 -4.14
C PRO A 139 10.36 3.51 -4.31
N SER A 140 10.30 2.37 -3.63
CA SER A 140 11.20 1.24 -3.86
C SER A 140 10.78 0.45 -5.11
N ASP A 141 11.66 -0.44 -5.58
CA ASP A 141 11.31 -1.35 -6.69
C ASP A 141 10.10 -2.22 -6.35
N THR A 142 9.92 -2.57 -5.07
CA THR A 142 8.75 -3.31 -4.57
C THR A 142 7.49 -2.46 -4.68
N ASP A 143 7.54 -1.19 -4.28
CA ASP A 143 6.38 -0.28 -4.36
C ASP A 143 5.95 -0.08 -5.81
N VAL A 144 6.91 0.09 -6.73
CA VAL A 144 6.65 0.23 -8.17
C VAL A 144 6.05 -1.07 -8.73
N GLY A 145 6.60 -2.22 -8.35
CA GLY A 145 6.14 -3.53 -8.84
C GLY A 145 4.75 -3.92 -8.34
N LEU A 146 4.31 -3.38 -7.21
CA LEU A 146 3.00 -3.64 -6.59
C LEU A 146 1.98 -2.52 -6.85
N ALA A 147 2.36 -1.45 -7.55
CA ALA A 147 1.47 -0.33 -7.83
C ALA A 147 0.35 -0.75 -8.80
N ALA A 148 -0.87 -0.91 -8.28
CA ALA A 148 -2.04 -1.38 -9.00
C ALA A 148 -3.10 -0.29 -9.29
N TYR A 149 -2.90 0.94 -8.80
CA TYR A 149 -3.87 2.05 -8.91
C TYR A 149 -3.25 3.21 -9.69
N PRO A 150 -3.28 3.18 -11.03
CA PRO A 150 -2.60 4.18 -11.88
C PRO A 150 -3.21 5.58 -11.77
N ASP A 151 -4.46 5.70 -11.31
CA ASP A 151 -5.16 6.98 -11.19
C ASP A 151 -5.09 7.58 -9.77
N ALA A 152 -4.57 6.83 -8.78
CA ALA A 152 -4.30 7.32 -7.44
C ALA A 152 -2.85 7.83 -7.31
N LEU A 153 -2.59 8.69 -6.32
CA LEU A 153 -1.24 9.05 -5.90
C LEU A 153 -0.73 8.07 -4.84
N TYR A 154 0.57 7.81 -4.88
CA TYR A 154 1.28 7.06 -3.85
C TYR A 154 2.00 8.05 -2.94
N LEU A 155 1.52 8.20 -1.70
CA LEU A 155 2.11 9.07 -0.70
C LEU A 155 3.04 8.26 0.20
N ILE A 156 4.30 8.65 0.25
CA ILE A 156 5.31 8.00 1.08
C ILE A 156 5.74 8.95 2.19
N CYS A 157 5.51 8.54 3.44
CA CYS A 157 5.94 9.25 4.62
C CYS A 157 7.27 8.69 5.12
N SER A 158 8.38 9.36 4.83
CA SER A 158 9.69 9.00 5.39
C SER A 158 9.83 9.48 6.83
N LEU A 159 10.26 8.55 7.69
CA LEU A 159 10.59 8.79 9.10
C LEU A 159 12.10 8.70 9.37
N ALA A 160 12.92 8.69 8.31
CA ALA A 160 14.38 8.54 8.38
C ALA A 160 15.09 9.79 8.92
N GLY A 161 14.49 10.98 8.76
CA GLY A 161 15.06 12.26 9.20
C GLY A 161 14.62 12.68 10.59
N GLU A 162 15.07 13.84 11.03
CA GLU A 162 14.62 14.46 12.30
C GLU A 162 13.14 14.84 12.26
N GLN A 163 12.65 15.19 11.08
CA GLN A 163 11.23 15.50 10.83
C GLN A 163 10.69 14.55 9.77
N PRO A 164 9.43 14.10 9.90
CA PRO A 164 8.76 13.34 8.86
C PRO A 164 8.68 14.13 7.55
N GLN A 165 8.91 13.45 6.43
CA GLN A 165 8.79 14.02 5.09
C GLN A 165 7.78 13.21 4.29
N VAL A 166 6.74 13.87 3.74
CA VAL A 166 5.78 13.22 2.84
C VAL A 166 6.01 13.70 1.42
N ARG A 167 6.10 12.75 0.49
CA ARG A 167 6.16 13.02 -0.96
C ARG A 167 5.10 12.19 -1.66
N ALA A 168 4.61 12.71 -2.79
CA ALA A 168 3.61 12.03 -3.59
C ALA A 168 4.17 11.65 -4.96
N TRP A 169 3.72 10.51 -5.46
CA TRP A 169 4.19 9.88 -6.68
C TRP A 169 3.03 9.39 -7.52
N ALA A 170 3.07 9.64 -8.83
CA ALA A 170 2.25 8.95 -9.80
C ALA A 170 3.04 7.74 -10.32
N ILE A 171 2.51 6.53 -10.14
CA ILE A 171 3.15 5.29 -10.59
C ILE A 171 2.24 4.64 -11.62
N ARG A 172 2.70 4.57 -12.89
CA ARG A 172 1.91 4.04 -14.02
C ARG A 172 2.80 3.23 -14.93
N ASP A 173 2.46 1.97 -15.16
CA ASP A 173 3.20 1.10 -16.08
C ASP A 173 4.72 1.06 -15.80
N GLY A 174 5.10 1.12 -14.53
CA GLY A 174 6.49 1.17 -14.07
C GLY A 174 7.17 2.54 -14.18
N ALA A 175 6.51 3.55 -14.78
CA ALA A 175 6.99 4.93 -14.76
C ALA A 175 6.65 5.59 -13.42
N VAL A 176 7.58 6.36 -12.88
CA VAL A 176 7.47 7.03 -11.58
C VAL A 176 7.71 8.52 -11.78
N ASP A 177 6.67 9.32 -11.57
CA ASP A 177 6.74 10.78 -11.64
C ASP A 177 6.41 11.38 -10.26
N GLU A 178 7.23 12.31 -9.76
CA GLU A 178 6.92 13.03 -8.53
C GLU A 178 5.81 14.04 -8.78
N VAL A 179 4.88 14.15 -7.82
CA VAL A 179 3.79 15.12 -7.83
C VAL A 179 3.95 16.06 -6.65
N GLU A 180 4.02 17.38 -6.92
CA GLU A 180 4.13 18.39 -5.87
C GLU A 180 2.88 18.39 -4.98
N LEU A 181 3.04 18.20 -3.66
CA LEU A 181 1.95 18.38 -2.69
C LEU A 181 1.91 19.85 -2.25
N ARG A 182 0.80 20.51 -2.55
CA ARG A 182 0.54 21.88 -2.11
C ARG A 182 -0.40 21.85 -0.90
N LEU A 183 0.04 22.48 0.19
CA LEU A 183 -0.76 22.57 1.41
C LEU A 183 -1.83 23.66 1.30
N VAL A 184 -3.06 23.30 1.65
CA VAL A 184 -4.24 24.19 1.68
C VAL A 184 -4.95 24.13 3.02
#